data_cd40f7da9b00e2cfd6606de9ab4cdf73
#
_entry.id   cd40f7da9b00e2cfd6606de9ab4cdf73
#
_cell.length_a   1.000
_cell.length_b   1.000
_cell.length_c   1.000
_cell.angle_alpha   90.00
_cell.angle_beta   90.00
_cell.angle_gamma   90.00
#
_symmetry.space_group_name_H-M   'P 1'
#
loop_
_entity.id
_entity.type
_entity.pdbx_description
1 polymer ?
#
loop_
_entity_poly.entity_id
_entity_poly.type
_entity_poly.pdbx_seq_one_letter_code
_entity_poly.pdbx_strand_id
1 'polypeptide(L)'
;EEIGRSLEKNPVKILGKAIEAANSYVRQKAMEEADLRGMGTTLVAATCLQGRYLQVANVGDSRLYVINDEKIEQITRDHSLVEEMVRRGGIDREAARVHPDKNIITRAIGAEDAVVADFFDVELKPGDTVLMCSDGLTNMLEDGEIHMIVSSQESVEKKAEELVKAANHNGGRDNIAVILIEPFVNEVEND
;
A
#
# COMPACT_ATOMS: atom_id res chain seq x y z
N GLU A 1 8.06 -9.30 14.38
CA GLU A 1 8.98 -10.17 15.15
C GLU A 1 9.87 -11.03 14.24
N GLU A 2 9.35 -11.61 13.14
CA GLU A 2 10.11 -12.46 12.20
C GLU A 2 11.24 -11.68 11.48
N ILE A 3 10.97 -10.45 11.05
CA ILE A 3 11.97 -9.61 10.36
C ILE A 3 13.18 -9.34 11.26
N GLY A 4 12.95 -9.05 12.55
CA GLY A 4 14.04 -8.74 13.50
C GLY A 4 14.85 -9.95 13.97
N ARG A 5 14.36 -11.19 13.72
CA ARG A 5 15.05 -12.44 14.13
C ARG A 5 15.76 -13.16 13.00
N SER A 6 15.55 -12.74 11.76
CA SER A 6 16.13 -13.40 10.59
C SER A 6 17.63 -13.18 10.48
N LEU A 7 18.40 -14.23 10.28
CA LEU A 7 19.81 -14.19 9.88
C LEU A 7 19.97 -14.00 8.35
N GLU A 8 18.88 -14.05 7.61
CA GLU A 8 18.84 -13.82 6.16
C GLU A 8 19.12 -12.33 5.88
N LYS A 9 20.00 -12.07 4.94
CA LYS A 9 20.39 -10.70 4.55
C LYS A 9 19.63 -10.20 3.31
N ASN A 10 18.90 -11.07 2.62
CA ASN A 10 18.12 -10.71 1.45
C ASN A 10 16.74 -10.20 1.88
N PRO A 11 16.41 -8.91 1.64
CA PRO A 11 15.16 -8.29 2.11
C PRO A 11 13.91 -8.97 1.54
N VAL A 12 13.93 -9.40 0.28
CA VAL A 12 12.82 -10.13 -0.37
C VAL A 12 12.52 -11.41 0.38
N LYS A 13 13.58 -12.18 0.75
CA LYS A 13 13.40 -13.41 1.51
C LYS A 13 12.91 -13.15 2.94
N ILE A 14 13.37 -12.06 3.56
CA ILE A 14 12.91 -11.68 4.91
C ILE A 14 11.43 -11.33 4.86
N LEU A 15 11.04 -10.43 3.96
CA LEU A 15 9.64 -10.04 3.76
C LEU A 15 8.77 -11.23 3.38
N GLY A 16 9.22 -12.09 2.46
CA GLY A 16 8.50 -13.30 2.05
C GLY A 16 8.19 -14.21 3.23
N LYS A 17 9.20 -14.56 4.05
CA LYS A 17 9.00 -15.38 5.26
C LYS A 17 8.07 -14.73 6.28
N ALA A 18 8.18 -13.41 6.48
CA ALA A 18 7.30 -12.68 7.40
C ALA A 18 5.85 -12.70 6.90
N ILE A 19 5.63 -12.59 5.60
CA ILE A 19 4.30 -12.68 4.96
C ILE A 19 3.72 -14.10 5.10
N GLU A 20 4.52 -15.13 4.86
CA GLU A 20 4.09 -16.53 5.05
C GLU A 20 3.71 -16.80 6.51
N ALA A 21 4.51 -16.32 7.47
CA ALA A 21 4.21 -16.44 8.89
C ALA A 21 2.93 -15.70 9.28
N ALA A 22 2.74 -14.47 8.77
CA ALA A 22 1.52 -13.69 8.99
C ALA A 22 0.29 -14.38 8.39
N ASN A 23 0.40 -14.92 7.17
CA ASN A 23 -0.67 -15.69 6.52
C ASN A 23 -1.09 -16.89 7.37
N SER A 24 -0.13 -17.69 7.80
CA SER A 24 -0.38 -18.87 8.62
C SER A 24 -1.05 -18.49 9.95
N TYR A 25 -0.61 -17.41 10.59
CA TYR A 25 -1.17 -16.95 11.85
C TYR A 25 -2.62 -16.46 11.72
N VAL A 26 -2.89 -15.59 10.73
CA VAL A 26 -4.24 -15.06 10.48
C VAL A 26 -5.20 -16.19 10.13
N ARG A 27 -4.77 -17.11 9.25
CA ARG A 27 -5.58 -18.26 8.86
C ARG A 27 -5.87 -19.19 10.03
N GLN A 28 -4.86 -19.49 10.87
CA GLN A 28 -5.06 -20.29 12.06
C GLN A 28 -6.11 -19.67 12.98
N LYS A 29 -6.02 -18.37 13.25
CA LYS A 29 -7.01 -17.64 14.05
C LYS A 29 -8.41 -17.71 13.45
N ALA A 30 -8.53 -17.52 12.14
CA ALA A 30 -9.81 -17.62 11.43
C ALA A 30 -10.44 -19.01 11.50
N MET A 31 -9.62 -20.07 11.67
CA MET A 31 -10.11 -21.45 11.82
C MET A 31 -10.43 -21.82 13.26
N GLU A 32 -9.69 -21.30 14.24
CA GLU A 32 -9.85 -21.61 15.66
C GLU A 32 -11.02 -20.88 16.32
N GLU A 33 -11.30 -19.65 15.87
CA GLU A 33 -12.29 -18.77 16.49
C GLU A 33 -13.48 -18.55 15.54
N ALA A 34 -14.66 -19.02 15.95
CA ALA A 34 -15.86 -18.97 15.10
C ALA A 34 -16.23 -17.55 14.64
N ASP A 35 -16.03 -16.56 15.51
CA ASP A 35 -16.32 -15.15 15.25
C ASP A 35 -15.33 -14.51 14.24
N LEU A 36 -14.18 -15.14 14.01
CA LEU A 36 -13.15 -14.72 13.07
C LEU A 36 -13.17 -15.51 11.75
N ARG A 37 -14.20 -16.33 11.54
CA ARG A 37 -14.29 -17.18 10.36
C ARG A 37 -14.27 -16.36 9.07
N GLY A 38 -13.30 -16.67 8.19
CA GLY A 38 -13.09 -15.94 6.93
C GLY A 38 -12.31 -14.63 7.10
N MET A 39 -11.73 -14.38 8.27
CA MET A 39 -10.85 -13.22 8.50
C MET A 39 -9.68 -13.25 7.52
N GLY A 40 -9.43 -12.11 6.91
CA GLY A 40 -8.29 -11.86 6.03
C GLY A 40 -7.95 -10.38 6.04
N THR A 41 -6.79 -10.03 5.49
CA THR A 41 -6.37 -8.64 5.36
C THR A 41 -5.48 -8.43 4.15
N THR A 42 -5.37 -7.20 3.68
CA THR A 42 -4.35 -6.77 2.74
C THR A 42 -3.05 -6.46 3.47
N LEU A 43 -1.95 -6.40 2.74
CA LEU A 43 -0.66 -5.98 3.27
C LEU A 43 0.13 -5.23 2.20
N VAL A 44 0.58 -4.04 2.53
CA VAL A 44 1.66 -3.35 1.83
C VAL A 44 2.78 -3.09 2.83
N ALA A 45 4.00 -3.49 2.49
CA ALA A 45 5.16 -3.32 3.34
C ALA A 45 6.36 -2.85 2.51
N ALA A 46 7.18 -1.99 3.10
CA ALA A 46 8.40 -1.52 2.46
C ALA A 46 9.56 -1.55 3.44
N THR A 47 10.74 -1.89 2.96
CA THR A 47 12.00 -1.74 3.70
C THR A 47 12.97 -0.89 2.91
N CYS A 48 13.58 0.08 3.59
CA CYS A 48 14.56 0.97 2.98
C CYS A 48 15.96 0.41 3.15
N LEU A 49 16.71 0.33 2.07
CA LEU A 49 18.08 -0.12 2.04
C LEU A 49 18.99 1.02 1.60
N GLN A 50 20.14 1.20 2.32
CA GLN A 50 21.13 2.23 2.01
C GLN A 50 20.53 3.63 1.85
N GLY A 51 19.43 3.92 2.57
CA GLY A 51 18.78 5.22 2.62
C GLY A 51 17.97 5.61 1.38
N ARG A 52 17.96 4.83 0.28
CA ARG A 52 17.27 5.21 -0.96
C ARG A 52 16.63 4.08 -1.75
N TYR A 53 16.97 2.83 -1.48
CA TYR A 53 16.35 1.71 -2.20
C TYR A 53 15.23 1.13 -1.36
N LEU A 54 14.00 1.15 -1.88
CA LEU A 54 12.87 0.47 -1.27
C LEU A 54 12.67 -0.89 -1.90
N GLN A 55 12.58 -1.89 -1.02
CA GLN A 55 12.02 -3.19 -1.36
C GLN A 55 10.58 -3.22 -0.88
N VAL A 56 9.64 -3.30 -1.79
CA VAL A 56 8.19 -3.27 -1.51
C VAL A 56 7.60 -4.65 -1.69
N ALA A 57 6.73 -5.06 -0.78
CA ALA A 57 5.91 -6.27 -0.89
C ALA A 57 4.43 -5.91 -0.81
N ASN A 58 3.61 -6.52 -1.67
CA ASN A 58 2.17 -6.28 -1.71
C ASN A 58 1.36 -7.58 -1.75
N VAL A 59 0.28 -7.62 -0.97
CA VAL A 59 -0.81 -8.60 -1.03
C VAL A 59 -2.13 -7.85 -0.83
N GLY A 60 -2.99 -7.84 -1.84
CA GLY A 60 -4.26 -7.12 -1.82
C GLY A 60 -4.25 -5.86 -2.67
N ASP A 61 -5.11 -4.90 -2.35
CA ASP A 61 -5.38 -3.66 -3.07
C ASP A 61 -5.00 -2.38 -2.29
N SER A 62 -4.37 -2.53 -1.14
CA SER A 62 -3.65 -1.42 -0.51
C SER A 62 -2.45 -1.05 -1.37
N ARG A 63 -2.15 0.25 -1.47
CA ARG A 63 -1.21 0.75 -2.47
C ARG A 63 0.00 1.43 -1.85
N LEU A 64 1.11 1.40 -2.60
CA LEU A 64 2.27 2.26 -2.41
C LEU A 64 2.48 3.09 -3.66
N TYR A 65 2.65 4.40 -3.45
CA TYR A 65 2.98 5.38 -4.47
C TYR A 65 4.33 6.03 -4.19
N VAL A 66 5.01 6.44 -5.25
CA VAL A 66 6.10 7.44 -5.21
C VAL A 66 5.60 8.69 -5.91
N ILE A 67 5.74 9.83 -5.22
CA ILE A 67 5.17 11.10 -5.61
C ILE A 67 6.28 12.15 -5.55
N ASN A 68 6.38 12.99 -6.57
CA ASN A 68 7.23 14.18 -6.59
C ASN A 68 6.51 15.32 -7.32
N ASP A 69 7.16 16.47 -7.49
CA ASP A 69 6.53 17.65 -8.12
C ASP A 69 6.03 17.40 -9.55
N GLU A 70 6.60 16.41 -10.26
CA GLU A 70 6.27 16.14 -11.66
C GLU A 70 5.15 15.10 -11.81
N LYS A 71 5.09 14.11 -10.93
CA LYS A 71 4.20 12.95 -11.09
C LYS A 71 3.85 12.23 -9.80
N ILE A 72 2.75 11.49 -9.87
CA ILE A 72 2.38 10.40 -8.96
C ILE A 72 2.52 9.07 -9.71
N GLU A 73 3.17 8.09 -9.10
CA GLU A 73 3.37 6.76 -9.69
C GLU A 73 2.99 5.67 -8.70
N GLN A 74 1.97 4.88 -9.05
CA GLN A 74 1.61 3.69 -8.28
C GLN A 74 2.66 2.59 -8.52
N ILE A 75 3.36 2.18 -7.49
CA ILE A 75 4.40 1.14 -7.53
C ILE A 75 3.78 -0.25 -7.40
N THR A 76 2.87 -0.41 -6.45
CA THR A 76 2.15 -1.68 -6.24
C THR A 76 1.12 -1.91 -7.34
N ARG A 77 0.74 -3.16 -7.51
CA ARG A 77 -0.37 -3.55 -8.39
C ARG A 77 -1.46 -4.17 -7.54
N ASP A 78 -2.69 -3.71 -7.73
CA ASP A 78 -3.83 -4.23 -6.98
C ASP A 78 -4.11 -5.70 -7.33
N HIS A 79 -4.29 -6.51 -6.31
CA HIS A 79 -4.83 -7.86 -6.48
C HIS A 79 -6.36 -7.78 -6.40
N SER A 80 -6.97 -7.22 -7.43
CA SER A 80 -8.42 -7.07 -7.55
C SER A 80 -8.94 -7.63 -8.87
N LEU A 81 -10.23 -7.97 -8.88
CA LEU A 81 -10.89 -8.48 -10.09
C LEU A 81 -10.83 -7.46 -11.23
N VAL A 82 -11.06 -6.18 -10.93
CA VAL A 82 -11.06 -5.12 -11.94
C VAL A 82 -9.66 -4.86 -12.51
N GLU A 83 -8.59 -4.95 -11.70
CA GLU A 83 -7.22 -4.84 -12.20
C GLU A 83 -6.87 -6.00 -13.14
N GLU A 84 -7.35 -7.21 -12.87
CA GLU A 84 -7.19 -8.34 -13.79
C GLU A 84 -7.94 -8.12 -15.11
N MET A 85 -9.16 -7.52 -15.06
CA MET A 85 -9.93 -7.18 -16.27
C MET A 85 -9.23 -6.11 -17.10
N VAL A 86 -8.68 -5.05 -16.48
CA VAL A 86 -7.88 -4.02 -17.15
C VAL A 86 -6.67 -4.64 -17.84
N ARG A 87 -5.91 -5.47 -17.13
CA ARG A 87 -4.71 -6.12 -17.66
C ARG A 87 -4.97 -7.03 -18.86
N ARG A 88 -6.14 -7.68 -18.88
CA ARG A 88 -6.58 -8.52 -20.00
C ARG A 88 -7.19 -7.71 -21.15
N GLY A 89 -7.25 -6.38 -21.01
CA GLY A 89 -7.86 -5.49 -22.02
C GLY A 89 -9.38 -5.57 -22.09
N GLY A 90 -10.02 -6.11 -21.05
CA GLY A 90 -11.48 -6.24 -20.99
C GLY A 90 -12.19 -4.93 -20.65
N ILE A 91 -11.58 -4.08 -19.85
CA ILE A 91 -12.05 -2.74 -19.48
C ILE A 91 -10.89 -1.77 -19.40
N ASP A 92 -11.15 -0.47 -19.49
CA ASP A 92 -10.17 0.59 -19.20
C ASP A 92 -10.15 0.96 -17.71
N ARG A 93 -9.21 1.84 -17.31
CA ARG A 93 -9.06 2.25 -15.92
C ARG A 93 -10.22 3.11 -15.41
N GLU A 94 -10.85 3.90 -16.28
CA GLU A 94 -12.04 4.68 -15.90
C GLU A 94 -13.22 3.76 -15.57
N ALA A 95 -13.49 2.78 -16.43
CA ALA A 95 -14.54 1.77 -16.19
C ALA A 95 -14.25 0.94 -14.92
N ALA A 96 -12.98 0.61 -14.64
CA ALA A 96 -12.60 -0.13 -13.45
C ALA A 96 -12.95 0.62 -12.15
N ARG A 97 -12.76 1.95 -12.10
CA ARG A 97 -13.06 2.78 -10.91
C ARG A 97 -14.54 2.78 -10.51
N VAL A 98 -15.44 2.67 -11.48
CA VAL A 98 -16.90 2.69 -11.26
C VAL A 98 -17.53 1.32 -11.35
N HIS A 99 -16.74 0.27 -11.55
CA HIS A 99 -17.24 -1.09 -11.68
C HIS A 99 -17.92 -1.57 -10.38
N PRO A 100 -19.05 -2.28 -10.45
CA PRO A 100 -19.75 -2.77 -9.26
C PRO A 100 -18.88 -3.69 -8.40
N ASP A 101 -17.98 -4.47 -9.02
CA ASP A 101 -17.10 -5.44 -8.37
C ASP A 101 -15.70 -4.88 -8.09
N LYS A 102 -15.50 -3.55 -8.06
CA LYS A 102 -14.19 -2.92 -7.87
C LYS A 102 -13.52 -3.27 -6.54
N ASN A 103 -14.31 -3.59 -5.51
CA ASN A 103 -13.82 -3.95 -4.18
C ASN A 103 -13.58 -5.46 -4.01
N ILE A 104 -13.70 -6.27 -5.08
CA ILE A 104 -13.40 -7.70 -5.01
C ILE A 104 -11.90 -7.90 -5.14
N ILE A 105 -11.25 -8.26 -4.02
CA ILE A 105 -9.84 -8.64 -3.99
C ILE A 105 -9.64 -10.11 -4.40
N THR A 106 -8.55 -10.39 -5.09
CA THR A 106 -8.20 -11.74 -5.57
C THR A 106 -7.09 -12.41 -4.75
N ARG A 107 -6.44 -11.64 -3.83
CA ARG A 107 -5.46 -12.15 -2.86
C ARG A 107 -5.58 -11.41 -1.54
N ALA A 108 -5.51 -12.15 -0.42
CA ALA A 108 -5.48 -11.62 0.92
C ALA A 108 -4.63 -12.52 1.84
N ILE A 109 -4.03 -11.93 2.86
CA ILE A 109 -3.40 -12.64 3.98
C ILE A 109 -4.49 -13.38 4.76
N GLY A 110 -4.29 -14.66 5.03
CA GLY A 110 -5.22 -15.50 5.79
C GLY A 110 -6.34 -16.16 4.98
N ALA A 111 -6.53 -15.78 3.70
CA ALA A 111 -7.60 -16.33 2.87
C ALA A 111 -7.34 -17.79 2.46
N GLU A 112 -6.10 -18.13 2.11
CA GLU A 112 -5.70 -19.45 1.61
C GLU A 112 -4.51 -20.02 2.39
N ASP A 113 -4.20 -21.32 2.19
CA ASP A 113 -3.08 -22.01 2.87
C ASP A 113 -1.73 -21.38 2.53
N ALA A 114 -1.56 -20.92 1.30
CA ALA A 114 -0.37 -20.22 0.83
C ALA A 114 -0.76 -18.88 0.21
N VAL A 115 0.09 -17.87 0.41
CA VAL A 115 -0.07 -16.55 -0.18
C VAL A 115 1.14 -16.21 -1.05
N VAL A 116 0.90 -15.61 -2.22
CA VAL A 116 1.95 -15.11 -3.10
C VAL A 116 1.94 -13.59 -3.06
N ALA A 117 3.00 -13.01 -2.51
CA ALA A 117 3.22 -11.57 -2.53
C ALA A 117 3.90 -11.14 -3.84
N ASP A 118 3.53 -9.98 -4.36
CA ASP A 118 4.29 -9.31 -5.42
C ASP A 118 5.38 -8.45 -4.77
N PHE A 119 6.57 -8.39 -5.39
CA PHE A 119 7.71 -7.60 -4.92
C PHE A 119 8.12 -6.59 -5.98
N PHE A 120 8.51 -5.39 -5.50
CA PHE A 120 8.94 -4.29 -6.34
C PHE A 120 10.20 -3.65 -5.76
N ASP A 121 11.09 -3.23 -6.65
CA ASP A 121 12.31 -2.49 -6.33
C ASP A 121 12.15 -1.04 -6.79
N VAL A 122 12.40 -0.09 -5.89
CA VAL A 122 12.28 1.34 -6.17
C VAL A 122 13.53 2.06 -5.70
N GLU A 123 14.14 2.86 -6.57
CA GLU A 123 15.18 3.81 -6.19
C GLU A 123 14.57 5.19 -5.99
N LEU A 124 14.59 5.67 -4.74
CA LEU A 124 14.10 7.00 -4.39
C LEU A 124 15.13 8.07 -4.74
N LYS A 125 14.63 9.22 -5.17
CA LYS A 125 15.41 10.41 -5.49
C LYS A 125 15.09 11.53 -4.51
N PRO A 126 15.99 12.51 -4.33
CA PRO A 126 15.66 13.73 -3.59
C PRO A 126 14.38 14.38 -4.16
N GLY A 127 13.46 14.73 -3.28
CA GLY A 127 12.14 15.26 -3.64
C GLY A 127 11.03 14.20 -3.77
N ASP A 128 11.37 12.91 -3.75
CA ASP A 128 10.36 11.86 -3.73
C ASP A 128 9.72 11.72 -2.34
N THR A 129 8.41 11.59 -2.33
CA THR A 129 7.58 11.26 -1.17
C THR A 129 6.96 9.88 -1.38
N VAL A 130 6.98 9.04 -0.36
CA VAL A 130 6.36 7.71 -0.38
C VAL A 130 5.02 7.78 0.34
N LEU A 131 3.95 7.35 -0.34
CA LEU A 131 2.62 7.20 0.24
C LEU A 131 2.26 5.71 0.27
N MET A 132 1.89 5.19 1.45
CA MET A 132 1.20 3.90 1.58
C MET A 132 -0.21 4.16 2.11
N CYS A 133 -1.22 3.52 1.50
CA CYS A 133 -2.60 3.75 1.89
C CYS A 133 -3.49 2.53 1.66
N SER A 134 -4.61 2.48 2.40
CA SER A 134 -5.71 1.57 2.11
C SER A 134 -6.56 2.06 0.94
N ASP A 135 -7.40 1.18 0.40
CA ASP A 135 -8.36 1.47 -0.65
C ASP A 135 -9.40 2.52 -0.25
N GLY A 136 -9.66 2.71 1.06
CA GLY A 136 -10.49 3.78 1.59
C GLY A 136 -10.02 5.18 1.19
N LEU A 137 -8.72 5.39 0.92
CA LEU A 137 -8.20 6.62 0.34
C LEU A 137 -8.47 6.66 -1.17
N THR A 138 -8.01 5.66 -1.91
CA THR A 138 -7.99 5.66 -3.38
C THR A 138 -9.35 5.40 -4.02
N ASN A 139 -10.31 4.89 -3.27
CA ASN A 139 -11.71 4.85 -3.67
C ASN A 139 -12.41 6.22 -3.60
N MET A 140 -11.86 7.15 -2.80
CA MET A 140 -12.45 8.48 -2.56
C MET A 140 -11.72 9.61 -3.26
N LEU A 141 -10.40 9.47 -3.51
CA LEU A 141 -9.58 10.47 -4.18
C LEU A 141 -9.01 9.93 -5.50
N GLU A 142 -8.95 10.81 -6.50
CA GLU A 142 -8.21 10.56 -7.73
C GLU A 142 -6.71 10.78 -7.51
N ASP A 143 -5.87 10.13 -8.34
CA ASP A 143 -4.41 10.28 -8.25
C ASP A 143 -3.97 11.76 -8.37
N GLY A 144 -4.68 12.57 -9.18
CA GLY A 144 -4.42 14.00 -9.31
C GLY A 144 -4.73 14.80 -8.03
N GLU A 145 -5.77 14.43 -7.27
CA GLU A 145 -6.10 15.06 -5.99
C GLU A 145 -5.05 14.68 -4.92
N ILE A 146 -4.65 13.39 -4.89
CA ILE A 146 -3.57 12.91 -4.01
C ILE A 146 -2.27 13.66 -4.32
N HIS A 147 -1.89 13.76 -5.60
CA HIS A 147 -0.69 14.47 -6.04
C HIS A 147 -0.71 15.93 -5.59
N MET A 148 -1.82 16.64 -5.77
CA MET A 148 -1.97 18.05 -5.38
C MET A 148 -1.76 18.25 -3.88
N ILE A 149 -2.33 17.38 -3.04
CA ILE A 149 -2.19 17.46 -1.58
C ILE A 149 -0.73 17.18 -1.17
N VAL A 150 -0.14 16.10 -1.70
CA VAL A 150 1.21 15.67 -1.33
C VAL A 150 2.30 16.63 -1.81
N SER A 151 2.11 17.27 -2.96
CA SER A 151 3.04 18.28 -3.51
C SER A 151 2.85 19.68 -2.91
N SER A 152 1.95 19.87 -1.94
CA SER A 152 1.79 21.14 -1.25
C SER A 152 3.01 21.49 -0.39
N GLN A 153 3.15 22.77 0.01
CA GLN A 153 4.24 23.25 0.86
C GLN A 153 3.96 23.06 2.37
N GLU A 154 2.96 22.23 2.71
CA GLU A 154 2.62 21.94 4.11
C GLU A 154 3.56 20.87 4.70
N SER A 155 3.56 20.72 6.04
CA SER A 155 4.31 19.65 6.70
C SER A 155 3.74 18.27 6.36
N VAL A 156 4.57 17.22 6.47
CA VAL A 156 4.17 15.84 6.15
C VAL A 156 2.96 15.38 6.96
N GLU A 157 2.86 15.84 8.23
CA GLU A 157 1.72 15.54 9.10
C GLU A 157 0.44 16.17 8.56
N LYS A 158 0.49 17.47 8.17
CA LYS A 158 -0.67 18.16 7.61
C LYS A 158 -1.12 17.59 6.27
N LYS A 159 -0.18 17.20 5.41
CA LYS A 159 -0.48 16.50 4.15
C LYS A 159 -1.23 15.19 4.43
N ALA A 160 -0.77 14.39 5.38
CA ALA A 160 -1.41 13.14 5.78
C ALA A 160 -2.83 13.38 6.35
N GLU A 161 -2.99 14.39 7.21
CA GLU A 161 -4.30 14.79 7.75
C GLU A 161 -5.26 15.26 6.64
N GLU A 162 -4.77 16.04 5.68
CA GLU A 162 -5.59 16.57 4.59
C GLU A 162 -6.02 15.45 3.61
N LEU A 163 -5.18 14.45 3.34
CA LEU A 163 -5.55 13.27 2.58
C LEU A 163 -6.74 12.54 3.21
N VAL A 164 -6.66 12.26 4.53
CA VAL A 164 -7.76 11.59 5.25
C VAL A 164 -9.02 12.45 5.28
N LYS A 165 -8.88 13.77 5.51
CA LYS A 165 -9.99 14.71 5.55
C LYS A 165 -10.67 14.85 4.19
N ALA A 166 -9.90 14.97 3.10
CA ALA A 166 -10.43 15.03 1.75
C ALA A 166 -11.20 13.75 1.37
N ALA A 167 -10.65 12.57 1.69
CA ALA A 167 -11.32 11.30 1.46
C ALA A 167 -12.64 11.18 2.26
N ASN A 168 -12.66 11.63 3.52
CA ASN A 168 -13.88 11.68 4.32
C ASN A 168 -14.91 12.66 3.74
N HIS A 169 -14.46 13.81 3.23
CA HIS A 169 -15.34 14.81 2.58
C HIS A 169 -15.99 14.24 1.30
N ASN A 170 -15.25 13.43 0.54
CA ASN A 170 -15.73 12.76 -0.68
C ASN A 170 -16.60 11.51 -0.39
N GLY A 171 -16.95 11.30 0.89
CA GLY A 171 -17.94 10.30 1.27
C GLY A 171 -17.51 9.34 2.38
N GLY A 172 -16.21 9.13 2.62
CA GLY A 172 -15.68 8.33 3.72
C GLY A 172 -16.34 6.95 3.86
N ARG A 173 -16.40 6.19 2.77
CA ARG A 173 -17.20 4.95 2.70
C ARG A 173 -16.54 3.76 3.36
N ASP A 174 -15.25 3.87 3.70
CA ASP A 174 -14.45 2.82 4.32
C ASP A 174 -13.44 3.42 5.30
N ASN A 175 -12.75 2.56 6.05
CA ASN A 175 -11.62 2.93 6.91
C ASN A 175 -10.46 3.46 6.05
N ILE A 176 -9.90 4.59 6.43
CA ILE A 176 -8.83 5.25 5.70
C ILE A 176 -7.54 5.16 6.52
N ALA A 177 -6.55 4.48 5.97
CA ALA A 177 -5.20 4.45 6.54
C ALA A 177 -4.21 5.10 5.57
N VAL A 178 -3.34 5.96 6.11
CA VAL A 178 -2.33 6.70 5.35
C VAL A 178 -1.01 6.70 6.12
N ILE A 179 0.07 6.39 5.43
CA ILE A 179 1.44 6.59 5.88
C ILE A 179 2.15 7.41 4.81
N LEU A 180 2.67 8.58 5.20
CA LEU A 180 3.40 9.47 4.32
C LEU A 180 4.84 9.64 4.83
N ILE A 181 5.83 9.50 3.95
CA ILE A 181 7.25 9.54 4.28
C ILE A 181 7.97 10.44 3.28
N GLU A 182 8.69 11.43 3.79
CA GLU A 182 9.59 12.31 3.04
C GLU A 182 11.04 11.93 3.40
N PRO A 183 11.70 11.01 2.67
CA PRO A 183 12.93 10.37 3.11
C PRO A 183 14.19 11.26 3.02
N PHE A 184 14.11 12.39 2.31
CA PHE A 184 15.23 13.29 2.05
C PHE A 184 14.97 14.72 2.55
N VAL A 185 14.20 14.87 3.62
CA VAL A 185 14.12 16.16 4.31
C VAL A 185 15.51 16.44 4.89
N ASN A 186 16.20 17.47 4.39
CA ASN A 186 17.42 17.94 5.00
C ASN A 186 17.05 18.39 6.42
N GLU A 187 17.63 17.75 7.44
CA GLU A 187 17.68 18.34 8.75
C GLU A 187 18.40 19.69 8.57
N VAL A 188 17.65 20.78 8.67
CA VAL A 188 18.24 22.10 8.79
C VAL A 188 18.99 22.03 10.09
N GLU A 189 20.33 21.91 10.02
CA GLU A 189 21.19 22.08 11.16
C GLU A 189 20.84 23.45 11.79
N ASN A 190 20.13 23.40 12.91
CA ASN A 190 19.95 24.55 13.75
C ASN A 190 21.29 24.77 14.47
N ASP A 191 22.15 25.62 13.87
CA ASP A 191 23.29 26.24 14.54
C ASP A 191 22.81 27.21 15.62
#